data_9c838c8e2ebd42f78ceb5845f937a794
#
_entry.id   9c838c8e2ebd42f78ceb5845f937a794
#
_cell.length_a   1.000
_cell.length_b   1.000
_cell.length_c   1.000
_cell.angle_alpha   90.00
_cell.angle_beta   90.00
_cell.angle_gamma   90.00
#
_symmetry.space_group_name_H-M   'P 1'
#
loop_
_entity.id
_entity.type
_entity.pdbx_description
1 polymer ?
#
loop_
_entity_poly.entity_id
_entity_poly.type
_entity_poly.pdbx_seq_one_letter_code
_entity_poly.pdbx_strand_id
1 'polypeptide(L)' 'MTNPTDLIDRELNIDDFVVFHNNIYRVKSFGKTHSSGKGNVRIMLINPSATTRPVTKYSGDLCKLDSGEVLFYMLKKDYK' A
#
# COMPACT_ATOMS: atom_id res chain seq x y z
N MET A 1 8.58 6.21 -17.36
CA MET A 1 7.31 6.10 -16.64
C MET A 1 7.55 6.31 -15.16
N THR A 2 6.76 7.14 -14.54
CA THR A 2 6.85 7.38 -13.09
C THR A 2 5.92 6.45 -12.35
N ASN A 3 6.35 5.97 -11.18
CA ASN A 3 5.48 5.21 -10.31
C ASN A 3 4.37 6.12 -9.76
N PRO A 4 3.20 5.56 -9.41
CA PRO A 4 2.15 6.37 -8.78
C PRO A 4 2.58 6.86 -7.41
N THR A 5 1.97 7.95 -6.97
CA THR A 5 2.24 8.54 -5.66
C THR A 5 1.09 8.26 -4.70
N ASP A 6 1.38 8.25 -3.40
CA ASP A 6 0.39 7.98 -2.37
C ASP A 6 -0.40 9.24 -2.00
N LEU A 7 -1.17 9.16 -0.90
CA LEU A 7 -2.05 10.22 -0.41
C LEU A 7 -1.33 11.56 -0.23
N ILE A 8 -0.07 11.55 0.17
CA ILE A 8 0.73 12.76 0.40
C ILE A 8 1.87 12.90 -0.60
N ASP A 9 1.65 12.40 -1.82
CA ASP A 9 2.54 12.57 -2.97
C ASP A 9 3.91 11.92 -2.84
N ARG A 10 4.03 10.86 -2.04
CA ARG A 10 5.26 10.07 -1.96
C ARG A 10 5.23 8.97 -3.02
N GLU A 11 6.33 8.78 -3.74
CA GLU A 11 6.41 7.75 -4.76
C GLU A 11 6.31 6.35 -4.15
N LEU A 12 5.46 5.51 -4.74
CA LEU A 12 5.32 4.10 -4.34
C LEU A 12 6.24 3.24 -5.19
N ASN A 13 6.84 2.23 -4.57
CA ASN A 13 7.68 1.25 -5.25
C ASN A 13 7.14 -0.15 -4.99
N ILE A 14 7.54 -1.11 -5.84
CA ILE A 14 7.16 -2.51 -5.63
C ILE A 14 7.70 -2.96 -4.27
N ASP A 15 6.90 -3.73 -3.56
CA ASP A 15 7.17 -4.24 -2.21
C ASP A 15 7.13 -3.19 -1.10
N ASP A 16 6.76 -1.96 -1.41
CA ASP A 16 6.49 -0.96 -0.37
C ASP A 16 5.30 -1.37 0.47
N PHE A 17 5.29 -0.92 1.72
CA PHE A 17 4.15 -1.12 2.61
C PHE A 17 3.26 0.10 2.58
N VAL A 18 1.95 -0.13 2.53
CA VAL A 18 0.96 0.94 2.54
C VAL A 18 -0.15 0.57 3.52
N VAL A 19 -0.83 1.58 4.06
CA VAL A 19 -1.98 1.37 4.94
C VAL A 19 -3.25 1.78 4.20
N PHE A 20 -4.30 0.95 4.37
CA PHE A 20 -5.63 1.20 3.82
C PHE A 20 -6.64 0.57 4.78
N HIS A 21 -7.60 1.38 5.27
CA HIS A 21 -8.61 0.95 6.23
C HIS A 21 -8.02 0.19 7.43
N ASN A 22 -6.97 0.75 8.03
CA ASN A 22 -6.30 0.20 9.21
C ASN A 22 -5.61 -1.15 9.00
N ASN A 23 -5.45 -1.57 7.75
CA ASN A 23 -4.72 -2.77 7.41
C ASN A 23 -3.46 -2.40 6.65
N ILE A 24 -2.40 -3.18 6.84
CA ILE A 24 -1.15 -2.97 6.12
C ILE A 24 -1.12 -3.92 4.93
N TYR A 25 -0.78 -3.37 3.77
CA TYR A 25 -0.67 -4.11 2.53
C TYR A 25 0.72 -3.92 1.95
N ARG A 26 1.13 -4.83 1.08
CA ARG A 26 2.35 -4.71 0.29
C ARG A 26 1.98 -4.43 -1.16
N VAL A 27 2.69 -3.49 -1.76
CA VAL A 27 2.49 -3.15 -3.18
C VAL A 27 3.03 -4.30 -4.04
N LYS A 28 2.19 -4.83 -4.92
CA LYS A 28 2.56 -5.94 -5.81
C LYS A 28 2.86 -5.47 -7.23
N SER A 29 2.03 -4.59 -7.77
CA SER A 29 2.21 -4.09 -9.13
C SER A 29 1.45 -2.78 -9.28
N PHE A 30 1.69 -2.10 -10.39
CA PHE A 30 1.02 -0.85 -10.71
C PHE A 30 0.15 -1.03 -11.94
N GLY A 31 -0.99 -0.38 -11.94
CA GLY A 31 -1.78 -0.19 -13.13
C GLY A 31 -1.38 1.10 -13.85
N LYS A 32 -2.34 1.73 -14.52
CA LYS A 32 -2.08 2.96 -15.25
C LYS A 32 -1.88 4.12 -14.29
N THR A 33 -0.82 4.90 -14.51
CA THR A 33 -0.58 6.14 -13.77
C THR A 33 -1.15 7.31 -14.56
N HIS A 34 -1.91 8.17 -13.89
CA HIS A 34 -2.52 9.35 -14.49
C HIS A 34 -1.55 10.54 -14.49
N SER A 35 -1.87 11.58 -15.25
CA SER A 35 -1.05 12.78 -15.32
C SER A 35 -0.91 13.48 -13.97
N SER A 36 -1.86 13.24 -13.05
CA SER A 36 -1.80 13.81 -11.70
C SER A 36 -0.74 13.14 -10.82
N GLY A 37 -0.10 12.07 -11.28
CA GLY A 37 0.84 11.29 -10.50
C GLY A 37 0.18 10.17 -9.70
N LYS A 38 -1.15 10.10 -9.71
CA LYS A 38 -1.91 9.04 -9.04
C LYS A 38 -2.26 7.95 -10.04
N GLY A 39 -2.56 6.77 -9.54
CA GLY A 39 -2.94 5.66 -10.41
C GLY A 39 -3.41 4.47 -9.61
N ASN A 40 -3.71 3.40 -10.32
CA ASN A 40 -4.16 2.16 -9.69
C ASN A 40 -2.96 1.35 -9.20
N VAL A 41 -3.09 0.78 -8.02
CA VAL A 41 -2.03 -0.03 -7.40
C VAL A 41 -2.65 -1.35 -6.97
N ARG A 42 -2.00 -2.43 -7.32
CA ARG A 42 -2.40 -3.75 -6.86
C ARG A 42 -1.66 -4.04 -5.56
N ILE A 43 -2.43 -4.31 -4.51
CA ILE A 43 -1.89 -4.50 -3.17
C ILE A 43 -2.40 -5.80 -2.58
N MET A 44 -1.66 -6.35 -1.63
CA MET A 44 -2.03 -7.60 -0.96
C MET A 44 -1.72 -7.47 0.53
N LEU A 45 -2.58 -8.03 1.38
CA LEU A 45 -2.34 -8.04 2.82
C LEU A 45 -0.99 -8.68 3.12
N ILE A 46 -0.26 -8.13 4.09
CA ILE A 46 1.05 -8.67 4.47
C ILE A 46 0.95 -10.01 5.15
N ASN A 47 -0.20 -10.33 5.76
CA ASN A 47 -0.46 -11.64 6.37
C ASN A 47 -1.61 -12.31 5.62
N PRO A 48 -1.38 -12.79 4.38
CA PRO A 48 -2.47 -13.36 3.58
C PRO A 48 -2.88 -14.72 4.12
N SER A 49 -4.18 -14.98 4.07
CA SER A 49 -4.72 -16.31 4.28
C SER A 49 -4.80 -17.05 2.94
N ALA A 50 -5.20 -18.32 2.96
CA ALA A 50 -5.36 -19.11 1.74
C ALA A 50 -6.39 -18.51 0.78
N THR A 51 -7.32 -17.71 1.29
CA THR A 51 -8.38 -17.08 0.48
C THR A 51 -8.07 -15.62 0.14
N THR A 52 -6.96 -15.07 0.65
CA THR A 52 -6.61 -13.68 0.40
C THR A 52 -6.16 -13.49 -1.04
N ARG A 53 -6.69 -12.47 -1.70
CA ARG A 53 -6.35 -12.14 -3.08
C ARG A 53 -5.88 -10.70 -3.16
N PRO A 54 -4.99 -10.37 -4.10
CA PRO A 54 -4.62 -8.99 -4.34
C PRO A 54 -5.85 -8.16 -4.73
N VAL A 55 -5.87 -6.91 -4.28
CA VAL A 55 -6.94 -5.98 -4.64
C VAL A 55 -6.32 -4.77 -5.32
N THR A 56 -7.08 -4.11 -6.18
CA THR A 56 -6.65 -2.90 -6.86
C THR A 56 -7.29 -1.71 -6.17
N LYS A 57 -6.46 -0.74 -5.78
CA LYS A 57 -6.91 0.49 -5.13
C LYS A 57 -6.26 1.71 -5.78
N TYR A 58 -6.92 2.84 -5.67
CA TYR A 58 -6.39 4.10 -6.14
C TYR A 58 -5.26 4.56 -5.19
N SER A 59 -4.10 4.92 -5.76
CA SER A 59 -2.94 5.27 -4.95
C SER A 59 -3.17 6.48 -4.04
N GLY A 60 -4.05 7.39 -4.45
CA GLY A 60 -4.40 8.56 -3.64
C GLY A 60 -5.15 8.22 -2.35
N ASP A 61 -5.62 6.98 -2.19
CA ASP A 61 -6.27 6.51 -0.96
C ASP A 61 -5.32 5.72 -0.07
N LEU A 62 -4.09 5.53 -0.50
CA LEU A 62 -3.10 4.74 0.22
C LEU A 62 -2.11 5.66 0.91
N CYS A 63 -1.60 5.23 2.06
CA CYS A 63 -0.55 5.94 2.76
C CYS A 63 0.67 5.04 2.86
N LYS A 64 1.78 5.47 2.25
CA LYS A 64 3.03 4.73 2.30
C LYS A 64 3.57 4.75 3.73
N LEU A 65 4.12 3.62 4.17
CA LEU A 65 4.73 3.49 5.48
C LEU A 65 6.22 3.21 5.32
N ASP A 66 7.04 3.80 6.20
CA ASP A 66 8.43 3.37 6.31
C ASP A 66 8.52 2.12 7.19
N SER A 67 9.71 1.51 7.28
CA SER A 67 9.87 0.26 8.01
C SER A 67 9.58 0.39 9.51
N GLY A 68 9.87 1.55 10.10
CA GLY A 68 9.55 1.81 11.50
C GLY A 68 8.05 1.90 11.74
N GLU A 69 7.33 2.57 10.83
CA GLU A 69 5.88 2.69 10.91
C GLU A 69 5.19 1.33 10.75
N VAL A 70 5.69 0.50 9.85
CA VAL A 70 5.17 -0.86 9.65
C VAL A 70 5.29 -1.65 10.94
N LEU A 71 6.44 -1.61 11.57
CA LEU A 71 6.68 -2.33 12.81
C LEU A 71 5.74 -1.85 13.91
N PHE A 72 5.55 -0.54 14.02
CA PHE A 72 4.63 0.06 14.99
C PHE A 72 3.20 -0.43 14.79
N TYR A 73 2.73 -0.44 13.54
CA TYR A 73 1.38 -0.92 13.24
C TYR A 73 1.20 -2.40 13.55
N MET A 74 2.21 -3.21 13.30
CA MET A 74 2.16 -4.64 13.63
C MET A 74 2.05 -4.86 15.12
N LEU A 75 2.86 -4.14 15.91
CA LEU A 75 2.80 -4.23 17.36
C LEU A 75 1.47 -3.77 17.91
N LYS A 76 0.92 -2.70 17.36
CA LYS A 76 -0.38 -2.17 17.79
C LYS A 76 -1.50 -3.18 17.56
N LYS A 77 -1.43 -3.95 16.48
CA LYS A 77 -2.43 -5.00 16.21
C LYS A 77 -2.37 -6.15 17.20
N ASP A 78 -1.18 -6.48 17.64
CA ASP A 78 -0.99 -7.58 18.58
C ASP A 78 -1.43 -7.22 20.01
N TYR A 79 -1.57 -5.95 20.28
CA TYR A 79 -1.92 -5.44 21.60
C TYR A 79 -3.40 -5.05 21.69
N LYS A 80 -4.25 -5.88 21.25
CA LYS A 80 -5.69 -5.61 21.42
C LYS A 80 -6.19 -6.00 22.79
#